data_3260797098952cdc3cdda01c682b3dff
#
_entry.id   3260797098952cdc3cdda01c682b3dff
#
_cell.length_a   1.000
_cell.length_b   1.000
_cell.length_c   1.000
_cell.angle_alpha   90.00
_cell.angle_beta   90.00
_cell.angle_gamma   90.00
#
_symmetry.space_group_name_H-M   'P 1'
#
loop_
_entity.id
_entity.type
_entity.pdbx_description
1 polymer ?
#
loop_
_entity_poly.entity_id
_entity_poly.type
_entity_poly.pdbx_seq_one_letter_code
_entity_poly.pdbx_strand_id
1 'polypeptide(L)'
;MALFKRKISLPMQVVIALVLGVVVGLLLYGQENVANYIKPFGDVFLNLIKMIVIPVVFCSLALSISNVGESKTVGRYGWKTILYFEIITTIAIGLGIIFGNLFKPGAGLDPTKLPKGDISKYQSTAHAAEKSTYGNHFIDTIVHIIPTNFFEALNKGELLPIIFFAVFFGLGLAAVGKKAEPVKEFLSGSLEAVFWMINKILKLAPLGVFAFICTTIITFGASALLPLLKLVLVVVFAMVFFVFAILGLVAWMCGINIMNIIRILKSELLLAFSTSSSEAVLPVMMKKMENFGSPKDITSFVIPIGYTFNLDGSALYQSIAALFVAQMYGMHLTLSEQIVLMLTLMITSKGMAAVPGTSIVVLLTTLGAMGLPAQGLALIIGVDRILDMVRTCVNVIGNALSTIVIAKWENVYDKAKGQEYLKSI
;
A
#
# COMPACT_ATOMS: atom_id res chain seq x y z
N MET A 1 -23.90 -12.80 34.71
CA MET A 1 -22.63 -13.42 34.33
C MET A 1 -22.56 -13.70 32.83
N ALA A 2 -22.96 -12.73 31.95
CA ALA A 2 -23.06 -12.87 30.49
C ALA A 2 -22.38 -11.73 29.69
N LEU A 3 -21.44 -10.98 30.30
CA LEU A 3 -20.86 -9.76 29.71
C LEU A 3 -19.45 -9.93 29.11
N PHE A 4 -18.85 -11.13 29.09
CA PHE A 4 -17.43 -11.32 28.67
C PHE A 4 -17.24 -12.25 27.47
N LYS A 5 -18.20 -12.38 26.52
CA LYS A 5 -18.01 -13.18 25.28
C LYS A 5 -17.96 -12.36 23.98
N ARG A 6 -17.74 -11.05 24.02
CA ARG A 6 -17.36 -10.35 22.78
C ARG A 6 -15.87 -10.60 22.52
N LYS A 7 -15.55 -11.46 21.56
CA LYS A 7 -14.17 -11.62 21.06
C LYS A 7 -13.65 -10.24 20.63
N ILE A 8 -12.60 -9.79 21.31
CA ILE A 8 -11.92 -8.53 20.97
C ILE A 8 -11.47 -8.61 19.50
N SER A 9 -11.84 -7.63 18.69
CA SER A 9 -11.45 -7.60 17.27
C SER A 9 -9.93 -7.48 17.12
N LEU A 10 -9.37 -8.01 16.02
CA LEU A 10 -7.93 -7.94 15.78
C LEU A 10 -7.36 -6.51 15.83
N PRO A 11 -8.03 -5.48 15.24
CA PRO A 11 -7.59 -4.09 15.39
C PRO A 11 -7.47 -3.65 16.85
N MET A 12 -8.45 -3.99 17.69
CA MET A 12 -8.42 -3.65 19.10
C MET A 12 -7.30 -4.39 19.85
N GLN A 13 -7.02 -5.66 19.49
CA GLN A 13 -5.88 -6.40 20.05
C GLN A 13 -4.55 -5.72 19.70
N VAL A 14 -4.39 -5.21 18.47
CA VAL A 14 -3.20 -4.47 18.03
C VAL A 14 -3.04 -3.16 18.80
N VAL A 15 -4.13 -2.41 19.00
CA VAL A 15 -4.10 -1.16 19.79
C VAL A 15 -3.74 -1.46 21.26
N ILE A 16 -4.33 -2.50 21.85
CA ILE A 16 -3.98 -2.92 23.22
C ILE A 16 -2.51 -3.31 23.30
N ALA A 17 -2.02 -4.09 22.34
CA ALA A 17 -0.61 -4.52 22.28
C ALA A 17 0.35 -3.32 22.13
N LEU A 18 -0.02 -2.30 21.34
CA LEU A 18 0.73 -1.06 21.21
C LEU A 18 0.80 -0.32 22.56
N VAL A 19 -0.33 -0.12 23.22
CA VAL A 19 -0.37 0.58 24.54
C VAL A 19 0.43 -0.20 25.57
N LEU A 20 0.26 -1.53 25.65
CA LEU A 20 1.04 -2.36 26.56
C LEU A 20 2.53 -2.32 26.23
N GLY A 21 2.91 -2.33 24.93
CA GLY A 21 4.30 -2.19 24.50
C GLY A 21 4.92 -0.87 24.93
N VAL A 22 4.16 0.23 24.86
CA VAL A 22 4.59 1.54 25.38
C VAL A 22 4.77 1.50 26.88
N VAL A 23 3.78 1.03 27.64
CA VAL A 23 3.81 1.01 29.11
C VAL A 23 4.96 0.13 29.61
N VAL A 24 5.04 -1.11 29.13
CA VAL A 24 6.11 -2.06 29.53
C VAL A 24 7.48 -1.55 29.09
N GLY A 25 7.58 -0.97 27.88
CA GLY A 25 8.82 -0.37 27.37
C GLY A 25 9.31 0.79 28.25
N LEU A 26 8.41 1.67 28.71
CA LEU A 26 8.76 2.76 29.62
C LEU A 26 9.20 2.26 31.01
N LEU A 27 8.53 1.24 31.55
CA LEU A 27 8.90 0.62 32.84
C LEU A 27 10.27 -0.06 32.79
N LEU A 28 10.64 -0.59 31.63
CA LEU A 28 11.90 -1.31 31.41
C LEU A 28 12.94 -0.45 30.66
N TYR A 29 12.75 0.87 30.61
CA TYR A 29 13.66 1.78 29.90
C TYR A 29 15.11 1.61 30.36
N GLY A 30 16.03 1.46 29.40
CA GLY A 30 17.46 1.27 29.65
C GLY A 30 17.88 -0.19 29.97
N GLN A 31 16.94 -1.13 30.08
CA GLN A 31 17.23 -2.55 30.32
C GLN A 31 17.42 -3.32 29.00
N GLU A 32 18.52 -3.07 28.29
CA GLU A 32 18.79 -3.67 26.99
C GLU A 32 18.79 -5.21 26.99
N ASN A 33 19.24 -5.82 28.11
CA ASN A 33 19.19 -7.28 28.26
C ASN A 33 17.77 -7.84 28.12
N VAL A 34 16.74 -7.14 28.66
CA VAL A 34 15.34 -7.56 28.55
C VAL A 34 14.85 -7.38 27.12
N ALA A 35 15.27 -6.30 26.44
CA ALA A 35 14.94 -6.09 25.03
C ALA A 35 15.39 -7.27 24.16
N ASN A 36 16.55 -7.87 24.42
CA ASN A 36 17.08 -9.02 23.69
C ASN A 36 16.21 -10.29 23.83
N TYR A 37 15.46 -10.46 24.93
CA TYR A 37 14.50 -11.57 25.08
C TYR A 37 13.16 -11.30 24.40
N ILE A 38 12.78 -10.05 24.25
CA ILE A 38 11.49 -9.66 23.62
C ILE A 38 11.63 -9.57 22.10
N LYS A 39 12.77 -9.06 21.61
CA LYS A 39 13.05 -8.84 20.18
C LYS A 39 12.78 -10.06 19.29
N PRO A 40 13.12 -11.32 19.63
CA PRO A 40 12.88 -12.48 18.78
C PRO A 40 11.41 -12.66 18.37
N PHE A 41 10.44 -12.29 19.21
CA PHE A 41 9.03 -12.38 18.87
C PHE A 41 8.65 -11.41 17.73
N GLY A 42 9.23 -10.22 17.72
CA GLY A 42 9.09 -9.28 16.62
C GLY A 42 9.79 -9.77 15.36
N ASP A 43 11.01 -10.28 15.47
CA ASP A 43 11.79 -10.77 14.34
C ASP A 43 11.12 -11.97 13.67
N VAL A 44 10.53 -12.91 14.44
CA VAL A 44 9.72 -14.02 13.89
C VAL A 44 8.54 -13.48 13.09
N PHE A 45 7.81 -12.52 13.63
CA PHE A 45 6.68 -11.91 12.92
C PHE A 45 7.13 -11.24 11.61
N LEU A 46 8.21 -10.48 11.63
CA LEU A 46 8.77 -9.82 10.44
C LEU A 46 9.26 -10.86 9.41
N ASN A 47 9.91 -11.94 9.83
CA ASN A 47 10.35 -12.99 8.93
C ASN A 47 9.20 -13.73 8.27
N LEU A 48 8.08 -13.95 8.99
CA LEU A 48 6.86 -14.52 8.42
C LEU A 48 6.27 -13.60 7.34
N ILE A 49 6.31 -12.26 7.54
CA ILE A 49 5.88 -11.31 6.53
C ILE A 49 6.84 -11.35 5.32
N LYS A 50 8.17 -11.32 5.56
CA LYS A 50 9.17 -11.37 4.47
C LYS A 50 9.02 -12.61 3.59
N MET A 51 8.71 -13.77 4.16
CA MET A 51 8.56 -15.05 3.47
C MET A 51 7.49 -15.00 2.36
N ILE A 52 6.43 -14.21 2.55
CA ILE A 52 5.29 -14.15 1.63
C ILE A 52 5.42 -13.06 0.56
N VAL A 53 6.42 -12.17 0.64
CA VAL A 53 6.58 -11.01 -0.25
C VAL A 53 6.70 -11.45 -1.70
N ILE A 54 7.66 -12.30 -2.01
CA ILE A 54 7.94 -12.72 -3.39
C ILE A 54 6.74 -13.45 -4.02
N PRO A 55 6.14 -14.47 -3.38
CA PRO A 55 4.95 -15.13 -3.90
C PRO A 55 3.78 -14.18 -4.17
N VAL A 56 3.50 -13.26 -3.24
CA VAL A 56 2.42 -12.28 -3.43
C VAL A 56 2.70 -11.40 -4.63
N VAL A 57 3.87 -10.77 -4.67
CA VAL A 57 4.24 -9.82 -5.72
C VAL A 57 4.18 -10.48 -7.09
N PHE A 58 4.80 -11.65 -7.23
CA PHE A 58 4.83 -12.35 -8.51
C PHE A 58 3.43 -12.76 -8.98
N CYS A 59 2.68 -13.49 -8.15
CA CYS A 59 1.36 -13.99 -8.54
C CYS A 59 0.36 -12.84 -8.78
N SER A 60 0.33 -11.82 -7.89
CA SER A 60 -0.62 -10.74 -8.02
C SER A 60 -0.37 -9.86 -9.24
N LEU A 61 0.89 -9.51 -9.52
CA LEU A 61 1.24 -8.70 -10.69
C LEU A 61 0.99 -9.46 -11.99
N ALA A 62 1.45 -10.72 -12.09
CA ALA A 62 1.24 -11.53 -13.27
C ALA A 62 -0.25 -11.70 -13.61
N LEU A 63 -1.09 -11.98 -12.60
CA LEU A 63 -2.54 -12.08 -12.76
C LEU A 63 -3.18 -10.74 -13.13
N SER A 64 -2.85 -9.67 -12.42
CA SER A 64 -3.44 -8.35 -12.66
C SER A 64 -3.17 -7.89 -14.09
N ILE A 65 -1.93 -8.04 -14.57
CA ILE A 65 -1.54 -7.66 -15.93
C ILE A 65 -2.21 -8.58 -16.97
N SER A 66 -2.27 -9.90 -16.72
CA SER A 66 -2.88 -10.85 -17.64
C SER A 66 -4.39 -10.60 -17.86
N ASN A 67 -5.11 -10.23 -16.80
CA ASN A 67 -6.54 -9.98 -16.84
C ASN A 67 -6.92 -8.70 -17.59
N VAL A 68 -6.03 -7.70 -17.62
CA VAL A 68 -6.25 -6.47 -18.38
C VAL A 68 -6.26 -6.73 -19.89
N GLY A 69 -5.48 -7.70 -20.37
CA GLY A 69 -5.37 -8.00 -21.81
C GLY A 69 -6.56 -8.75 -22.42
N GLU A 70 -7.42 -9.40 -21.63
CA GLU A 70 -8.44 -10.34 -22.14
C GLU A 70 -9.81 -9.77 -22.48
N SER A 71 -10.22 -8.66 -21.89
CA SER A 71 -11.59 -8.17 -22.05
C SER A 71 -11.78 -7.37 -23.33
N LYS A 72 -12.61 -7.86 -24.25
CA LYS A 72 -13.05 -7.09 -25.44
C LYS A 72 -13.83 -5.82 -25.05
N THR A 73 -14.46 -5.80 -23.87
CA THR A 73 -15.11 -4.64 -23.26
C THR A 73 -14.07 -3.61 -22.78
N VAL A 74 -12.84 -4.05 -22.46
CA VAL A 74 -11.68 -3.23 -22.14
C VAL A 74 -11.33 -2.26 -23.28
N GLY A 75 -11.61 -2.61 -24.54
CA GLY A 75 -11.26 -1.77 -25.68
C GLY A 75 -11.86 -0.36 -25.63
N ARG A 76 -13.08 -0.19 -25.10
CA ARG A 76 -13.76 1.12 -25.08
C ARG A 76 -13.49 1.92 -23.79
N TYR A 77 -13.63 1.30 -22.62
CA TYR A 77 -13.47 1.99 -21.32
C TYR A 77 -12.13 1.70 -20.68
N GLY A 78 -11.48 0.59 -21.03
CA GLY A 78 -10.33 0.04 -20.32
C GLY A 78 -9.12 0.95 -20.32
N TRP A 79 -8.67 1.42 -21.48
CA TRP A 79 -7.51 2.28 -21.57
C TRP A 79 -7.73 3.62 -20.83
N LYS A 80 -8.96 4.20 -20.90
CA LYS A 80 -9.30 5.44 -20.19
C LYS A 80 -9.29 5.23 -18.68
N THR A 81 -9.81 4.07 -18.23
CA THR A 81 -9.81 3.69 -16.82
C THR A 81 -8.39 3.55 -16.30
N ILE A 82 -7.54 2.82 -17.02
CA ILE A 82 -6.13 2.61 -16.63
C ILE A 82 -5.38 3.94 -16.65
N LEU A 83 -5.56 4.75 -17.70
CA LEU A 83 -4.94 6.07 -17.79
C LEU A 83 -5.34 6.96 -16.60
N TYR A 84 -6.63 6.98 -16.25
CA TYR A 84 -7.11 7.73 -15.09
C TYR A 84 -6.45 7.23 -13.79
N PHE A 85 -6.43 5.92 -13.57
CA PHE A 85 -5.82 5.32 -12.39
C PHE A 85 -4.33 5.64 -12.29
N GLU A 86 -3.59 5.56 -13.41
CA GLU A 86 -2.17 5.91 -13.43
C GLU A 86 -1.93 7.38 -13.08
N ILE A 87 -2.71 8.30 -13.65
CA ILE A 87 -2.58 9.73 -13.37
C ILE A 87 -2.84 10.00 -11.89
N ILE A 88 -3.94 9.50 -11.33
CA ILE A 88 -4.32 9.77 -9.94
C ILE A 88 -3.36 9.11 -8.95
N THR A 89 -2.97 7.86 -9.20
CA THR A 89 -1.97 7.17 -8.36
C THR A 89 -0.61 7.87 -8.40
N THR A 90 -0.17 8.34 -9.57
CA THR A 90 1.08 9.11 -9.71
C THR A 90 1.03 10.41 -8.91
N ILE A 91 -0.09 11.12 -8.96
CA ILE A 91 -0.31 12.34 -8.15
C ILE A 91 -0.31 11.99 -6.66
N ALA A 92 -0.94 10.88 -6.24
CA ALA A 92 -0.96 10.44 -4.86
C ALA A 92 0.46 10.13 -4.33
N ILE A 93 1.26 9.37 -5.10
CA ILE A 93 2.65 9.04 -4.75
C ILE A 93 3.50 10.33 -4.69
N GLY A 94 3.39 11.19 -5.71
CA GLY A 94 4.11 12.46 -5.76
C GLY A 94 3.78 13.38 -4.57
N LEU A 95 2.50 13.48 -4.21
CA LEU A 95 2.04 14.21 -3.03
C LEU A 95 2.63 13.64 -1.74
N GLY A 96 2.66 12.29 -1.61
CA GLY A 96 3.26 11.63 -0.47
C GLY A 96 4.77 11.88 -0.38
N ILE A 97 5.49 11.91 -1.50
CA ILE A 97 6.91 12.30 -1.56
C ILE A 97 7.09 13.76 -1.10
N ILE A 98 6.26 14.67 -1.60
CA ILE A 98 6.30 16.10 -1.21
C ILE A 98 6.09 16.24 0.30
N PHE A 99 5.06 15.63 0.86
CA PHE A 99 4.77 15.74 2.28
C PHE A 99 5.79 15.01 3.16
N GLY A 100 6.29 13.85 2.71
CA GLY A 100 7.37 13.14 3.38
C GLY A 100 8.66 13.99 3.49
N ASN A 101 9.01 14.73 2.44
CA ASN A 101 10.15 15.63 2.44
C ASN A 101 9.89 16.94 3.22
N LEU A 102 8.68 17.51 3.11
CA LEU A 102 8.32 18.76 3.77
C LEU A 102 8.25 18.60 5.29
N PHE A 103 7.55 17.58 5.76
CA PHE A 103 7.32 17.37 7.19
C PHE A 103 8.39 16.51 7.87
N LYS A 104 9.17 15.76 7.12
CA LYS A 104 10.25 14.88 7.61
C LYS A 104 9.84 14.07 8.85
N PRO A 105 8.81 13.20 8.74
CA PRO A 105 8.26 12.52 9.92
C PRO A 105 9.24 11.55 10.59
N GLY A 106 10.21 11.01 9.85
CA GLY A 106 11.24 10.10 10.37
C GLY A 106 12.45 10.78 11.00
N ALA A 107 12.55 12.11 10.90
CA ALA A 107 13.69 12.82 11.48
C ALA A 107 13.61 12.89 13.01
N GLY A 108 14.77 12.86 13.67
CA GLY A 108 14.88 13.06 15.13
C GLY A 108 15.07 11.77 15.96
N LEU A 109 15.15 10.60 15.31
CA LEU A 109 15.66 9.37 15.93
C LEU A 109 17.18 9.31 15.77
N ASP A 110 17.86 8.76 16.77
CA ASP A 110 19.30 8.51 16.69
C ASP A 110 19.57 7.24 15.86
N PRO A 111 20.12 7.37 14.63
CA PRO A 111 20.35 6.21 13.76
C PRO A 111 21.26 5.16 14.37
N THR A 112 22.15 5.54 15.29
CA THR A 112 23.13 4.64 15.88
C THR A 112 22.50 3.61 16.83
N LYS A 113 21.34 3.95 17.40
CA LYS A 113 20.58 3.11 18.32
C LYS A 113 19.56 2.22 17.60
N LEU A 114 19.23 2.53 16.35
CA LEU A 114 18.32 1.69 15.57
C LEU A 114 18.92 0.29 15.36
N PRO A 115 18.09 -0.78 15.29
CA PRO A 115 18.59 -2.09 14.89
C PRO A 115 19.38 -1.90 13.59
N LYS A 116 20.64 -2.35 13.58
CA LYS A 116 21.49 -2.26 12.38
C LYS A 116 20.76 -3.00 11.27
N GLY A 117 20.01 -2.24 10.46
CA GLY A 117 19.42 -2.74 9.25
C GLY A 117 20.55 -3.10 8.29
N ASP A 118 20.32 -4.06 7.43
CA ASP A 118 21.25 -4.32 6.34
C ASP A 118 21.17 -3.16 5.34
N ILE A 119 21.92 -2.09 5.64
CA ILE A 119 22.09 -0.93 4.74
C ILE A 119 23.18 -1.19 3.70
N SER A 120 23.82 -2.38 3.74
CA SER A 120 24.92 -2.74 2.83
C SER A 120 24.44 -2.67 1.37
N LYS A 121 23.19 -3.04 1.13
CA LYS A 121 22.55 -2.96 -0.18
C LYS A 121 22.40 -1.51 -0.67
N TYR A 122 22.02 -0.57 0.21
CA TYR A 122 21.95 0.85 -0.14
C TYR A 122 23.36 1.45 -0.29
N GLN A 123 24.26 1.11 0.64
CA GLN A 123 25.66 1.56 0.54
C GLN A 123 26.34 1.00 -0.71
N SER A 124 26.11 -0.26 -1.06
CA SER A 124 26.61 -0.83 -2.32
C SER A 124 25.97 -0.16 -3.56
N THR A 125 24.70 0.23 -3.47
CA THR A 125 24.01 0.96 -4.54
C THR A 125 24.53 2.41 -4.64
N ALA A 126 24.77 3.08 -3.50
CA ALA A 126 25.39 4.41 -3.46
C ALA A 126 26.85 4.38 -3.93
N HIS A 127 27.64 3.37 -3.54
CA HIS A 127 29.00 3.17 -4.04
C HIS A 127 29.06 2.67 -5.50
N ALA A 128 28.03 1.96 -5.98
CA ALA A 128 27.89 1.64 -7.39
C ALA A 128 27.56 2.86 -8.24
N ALA A 129 26.91 3.87 -7.65
CA ALA A 129 26.69 5.18 -8.30
C ALA A 129 28.01 5.93 -8.58
N GLU A 130 29.01 5.76 -7.70
CA GLU A 130 30.38 6.28 -7.94
C GLU A 130 31.13 5.47 -9.02
N LYS A 131 30.73 4.23 -9.29
CA LYS A 131 31.28 3.31 -10.30
C LYS A 131 30.24 2.93 -11.36
N SER A 132 29.38 3.86 -11.76
CA SER A 132 28.35 3.55 -12.75
C SER A 132 28.99 3.12 -14.07
N THR A 133 28.56 1.97 -14.59
CA THR A 133 29.08 1.42 -15.88
C THR A 133 28.70 2.32 -17.04
N TYR A 134 27.58 3.03 -16.94
CA TYR A 134 27.05 3.93 -17.97
C TYR A 134 27.15 5.42 -17.60
N GLY A 135 27.89 5.78 -16.54
CA GLY A 135 28.08 7.18 -16.11
C GLY A 135 26.83 7.84 -15.52
N ASN A 136 25.72 7.09 -15.34
CA ASN A 136 24.46 7.58 -14.78
C ASN A 136 23.76 6.47 -14.00
N HIS A 137 23.61 6.65 -12.70
CA HIS A 137 22.95 5.70 -11.80
C HIS A 137 21.52 5.31 -12.22
N PHE A 138 20.78 6.23 -12.80
CA PHE A 138 19.42 5.98 -13.30
C PHE A 138 19.45 4.97 -14.46
N ILE A 139 20.40 5.11 -15.39
CA ILE A 139 20.55 4.15 -16.52
C ILE A 139 20.97 2.77 -16.00
N ASP A 140 21.93 2.72 -15.07
CA ASP A 140 22.38 1.49 -14.44
C ASP A 140 21.20 0.76 -13.75
N THR A 141 20.37 1.49 -13.01
CA THR A 141 19.18 0.94 -12.37
C THR A 141 18.21 0.35 -13.39
N ILE A 142 17.93 1.09 -14.49
CA ILE A 142 17.02 0.59 -15.55
C ILE A 142 17.56 -0.70 -16.21
N VAL A 143 18.87 -0.76 -16.48
CA VAL A 143 19.49 -1.96 -17.05
C VAL A 143 19.41 -3.15 -16.10
N HIS A 144 19.65 -2.93 -14.80
CA HIS A 144 19.61 -3.98 -13.78
C HIS A 144 18.19 -4.42 -13.39
N ILE A 145 17.13 -3.68 -13.76
CA ILE A 145 15.74 -4.12 -13.62
C ILE A 145 15.47 -5.39 -14.45
N ILE A 146 16.18 -5.56 -15.59
CA ILE A 146 16.01 -6.72 -16.48
C ILE A 146 16.91 -7.86 -15.98
N PRO A 147 16.35 -8.96 -15.41
CA PRO A 147 17.16 -10.05 -14.91
C PRO A 147 17.75 -10.88 -16.06
N THR A 148 19.01 -11.23 -15.96
CA THR A 148 19.63 -12.22 -16.84
C THR A 148 19.18 -13.63 -16.53
N ASN A 149 18.80 -13.87 -15.25
CA ASN A 149 18.25 -15.13 -14.77
C ASN A 149 17.20 -14.86 -13.69
N PHE A 150 15.95 -15.23 -13.95
CA PHE A 150 14.83 -15.05 -13.03
C PHE A 150 15.01 -15.83 -11.71
N PHE A 151 15.49 -17.07 -11.78
CA PHE A 151 15.69 -17.90 -10.59
C PHE A 151 16.82 -17.37 -9.71
N GLU A 152 17.83 -16.76 -10.29
CA GLU A 152 18.88 -16.07 -9.54
C GLU A 152 18.33 -14.85 -8.81
N ALA A 153 17.49 -14.05 -9.48
CA ALA A 153 16.81 -12.92 -8.85
C ALA A 153 15.90 -13.35 -7.69
N LEU A 154 15.18 -14.48 -7.83
CA LEU A 154 14.40 -15.09 -6.75
C LEU A 154 15.27 -15.49 -5.56
N ASN A 155 16.38 -16.16 -5.80
CA ASN A 155 17.29 -16.64 -4.74
C ASN A 155 17.96 -15.47 -4.00
N LYS A 156 18.34 -14.42 -4.71
CA LYS A 156 18.91 -13.19 -4.13
C LYS A 156 17.86 -12.27 -3.49
N GLY A 157 16.58 -12.50 -3.76
CA GLY A 157 15.49 -11.64 -3.30
C GLY A 157 15.51 -10.24 -3.93
N GLU A 158 15.96 -10.13 -5.18
CA GLU A 158 16.04 -8.88 -5.94
C GLU A 158 14.66 -8.53 -6.51
N LEU A 159 13.93 -7.67 -5.78
CA LEU A 159 12.50 -7.45 -6.05
C LEU A 159 12.24 -6.71 -7.37
N LEU A 160 13.07 -5.74 -7.78
CA LEU A 160 12.87 -5.03 -9.06
C LEU A 160 12.92 -5.96 -10.27
N PRO A 161 13.93 -6.85 -10.43
CA PRO A 161 13.94 -7.87 -11.47
C PRO A 161 12.74 -8.83 -11.41
N ILE A 162 12.32 -9.24 -10.21
CA ILE A 162 11.15 -10.11 -10.02
C ILE A 162 9.88 -9.42 -10.50
N ILE A 163 9.70 -8.13 -10.16
CA ILE A 163 8.57 -7.30 -10.59
C ILE A 163 8.56 -7.17 -12.11
N PHE A 164 9.70 -6.84 -12.74
CA PHE A 164 9.83 -6.74 -14.18
C PHE A 164 9.40 -8.05 -14.87
N PHE A 165 9.93 -9.17 -14.39
CA PHE A 165 9.58 -10.48 -14.93
C PHE A 165 8.09 -10.80 -14.75
N ALA A 166 7.50 -10.50 -13.59
CA ALA A 166 6.07 -10.71 -13.31
C ALA A 166 5.18 -9.92 -14.28
N VAL A 167 5.51 -8.65 -14.54
CA VAL A 167 4.78 -7.80 -15.51
C VAL A 167 4.91 -8.39 -16.92
N PHE A 168 6.13 -8.70 -17.35
CA PHE A 168 6.38 -9.24 -18.68
C PHE A 168 5.74 -10.62 -18.89
N PHE A 169 5.78 -11.47 -17.86
CA PHE A 169 5.11 -12.77 -17.86
C PHE A 169 3.58 -12.62 -17.93
N GLY A 170 3.00 -11.66 -17.18
CA GLY A 170 1.58 -11.34 -17.26
C GLY A 170 1.14 -10.88 -18.66
N LEU A 171 1.94 -10.05 -19.32
CA LEU A 171 1.71 -9.67 -20.72
C LEU A 171 1.77 -10.90 -21.65
N GLY A 172 2.71 -11.81 -21.43
CA GLY A 172 2.80 -13.07 -22.15
C GLY A 172 1.55 -13.95 -21.97
N LEU A 173 1.05 -14.08 -20.72
CA LEU A 173 -0.19 -14.82 -20.44
C LEU A 173 -1.39 -14.19 -21.16
N ALA A 174 -1.50 -12.86 -21.18
CA ALA A 174 -2.53 -12.14 -21.92
C ALA A 174 -2.44 -12.42 -23.44
N ALA A 175 -1.24 -12.37 -24.02
CA ALA A 175 -1.00 -12.59 -25.43
C ALA A 175 -1.29 -14.05 -25.88
N VAL A 176 -0.96 -15.03 -25.05
CA VAL A 176 -1.24 -16.47 -25.29
C VAL A 176 -2.74 -16.77 -25.22
N GLY A 177 -3.51 -16.01 -24.43
CA GLY A 177 -4.95 -16.15 -24.31
C GLY A 177 -5.39 -17.48 -23.72
N LYS A 178 -6.40 -18.14 -24.31
CA LYS A 178 -7.04 -19.34 -23.74
C LYS A 178 -6.08 -20.48 -23.37
N LYS A 179 -4.94 -20.62 -24.06
CA LYS A 179 -3.95 -21.66 -23.73
C LYS A 179 -3.22 -21.38 -22.40
N ALA A 180 -3.23 -20.14 -21.94
CA ALA A 180 -2.62 -19.73 -20.66
C ALA A 180 -3.56 -19.92 -19.46
N GLU A 181 -4.84 -20.28 -19.68
CA GLU A 181 -5.83 -20.40 -18.61
C GLU A 181 -5.41 -21.31 -17.45
N PRO A 182 -4.83 -22.53 -17.69
CA PRO A 182 -4.36 -23.37 -16.59
C PRO A 182 -3.28 -22.70 -15.73
N VAL A 183 -2.42 -21.86 -16.35
CA VAL A 183 -1.38 -21.12 -15.62
C VAL A 183 -2.00 -20.01 -14.77
N LYS A 184 -3.00 -19.30 -15.28
CA LYS A 184 -3.72 -18.28 -14.52
C LYS A 184 -4.48 -18.87 -13.35
N GLU A 185 -5.15 -20.01 -13.55
CA GLU A 185 -5.83 -20.75 -12.46
C GLU A 185 -4.83 -21.18 -11.38
N PHE A 186 -3.65 -21.70 -11.78
CA PHE A 186 -2.58 -22.06 -10.85
C PHE A 186 -2.09 -20.84 -10.05
N LEU A 187 -1.83 -19.72 -10.72
CA LEU A 187 -1.41 -18.48 -10.04
C LEU A 187 -2.50 -17.94 -9.12
N SER A 188 -3.77 -17.99 -9.53
CA SER A 188 -4.92 -17.58 -8.71
C SER A 188 -5.05 -18.43 -7.46
N GLY A 189 -5.02 -19.76 -7.58
CA GLY A 189 -5.04 -20.66 -6.44
C GLY A 189 -3.83 -20.47 -5.52
N SER A 190 -2.64 -20.24 -6.09
CA SER A 190 -1.44 -19.93 -5.32
C SER A 190 -1.59 -18.62 -4.53
N LEU A 191 -2.14 -17.58 -5.15
CA LEU A 191 -2.38 -16.29 -4.52
C LEU A 191 -3.40 -16.38 -3.39
N GLU A 192 -4.48 -17.14 -3.56
CA GLU A 192 -5.46 -17.42 -2.48
C GLU A 192 -4.82 -18.13 -1.29
N ALA A 193 -3.97 -19.13 -1.56
CA ALA A 193 -3.22 -19.82 -0.50
C ALA A 193 -2.30 -18.85 0.26
N VAL A 194 -1.61 -17.95 -0.46
CA VAL A 194 -0.75 -16.94 0.17
C VAL A 194 -1.57 -15.91 0.95
N PHE A 195 -2.72 -15.48 0.48
CA PHE A 195 -3.63 -14.62 1.26
C PHE A 195 -4.16 -15.31 2.52
N TRP A 196 -4.44 -16.61 2.46
CA TRP A 196 -4.75 -17.37 3.66
C TRP A 196 -3.58 -17.34 4.66
N MET A 197 -2.32 -17.51 4.19
CA MET A 197 -1.12 -17.39 5.02
C MET A 197 -1.01 -15.99 5.64
N ILE A 198 -1.19 -14.92 4.85
CA ILE A 198 -1.21 -13.52 5.33
C ILE A 198 -2.20 -13.37 6.48
N ASN A 199 -3.44 -13.83 6.29
CA ASN A 199 -4.49 -13.74 7.31
C ASN A 199 -4.13 -14.50 8.59
N LYS A 200 -3.36 -15.60 8.51
CA LYS A 200 -2.86 -16.31 9.70
C LYS A 200 -1.70 -15.56 10.38
N ILE A 201 -0.76 -15.05 9.58
CA ILE A 201 0.37 -14.27 10.07
C ILE A 201 -0.13 -12.99 10.76
N LEU A 202 -1.11 -12.30 10.19
CA LEU A 202 -1.69 -11.09 10.79
C LEU A 202 -2.35 -11.34 12.15
N LYS A 203 -2.76 -12.57 12.48
CA LYS A 203 -3.22 -12.89 13.84
C LYS A 203 -2.11 -12.81 14.88
N LEU A 204 -0.85 -12.90 14.46
CA LEU A 204 0.34 -12.71 15.32
C LEU A 204 0.74 -11.23 15.41
N ALA A 205 0.11 -10.33 14.63
CA ALA A 205 0.44 -8.90 14.63
C ALA A 205 0.40 -8.27 16.04
N PRO A 206 -0.56 -8.57 16.95
CA PRO A 206 -0.51 -8.03 18.29
C PRO A 206 0.79 -8.36 19.03
N LEU A 207 1.29 -9.60 18.90
CA LEU A 207 2.55 -10.02 19.52
C LEU A 207 3.75 -9.30 18.89
N GLY A 208 3.79 -9.24 17.55
CA GLY A 208 4.86 -8.51 16.83
C GLY A 208 4.88 -7.03 17.16
N VAL A 209 3.70 -6.36 17.19
CA VAL A 209 3.57 -4.94 17.55
C VAL A 209 4.03 -4.69 18.99
N PHE A 210 3.57 -5.52 19.95
CA PHE A 210 4.02 -5.42 21.32
C PHE A 210 5.55 -5.50 21.40
N ALA A 211 6.15 -6.53 20.78
CA ALA A 211 7.58 -6.76 20.82
C ALA A 211 8.36 -5.58 20.21
N PHE A 212 7.97 -5.09 19.05
CA PHE A 212 8.66 -3.97 18.39
C PHE A 212 8.53 -2.66 19.15
N ILE A 213 7.34 -2.30 19.60
CA ILE A 213 7.12 -1.06 20.35
C ILE A 213 7.83 -1.13 21.70
N CYS A 214 7.71 -2.26 22.43
CA CYS A 214 8.36 -2.46 23.72
C CYS A 214 9.89 -2.35 23.60
N THR A 215 10.51 -3.06 22.68
CA THR A 215 11.97 -3.01 22.47
C THR A 215 12.43 -1.63 22.04
N THR A 216 11.68 -0.96 21.16
CA THR A 216 11.98 0.42 20.73
C THR A 216 11.97 1.38 21.92
N ILE A 217 10.95 1.30 22.78
CA ILE A 217 10.85 2.20 23.93
C ILE A 217 11.87 1.85 25.02
N ILE A 218 12.21 0.58 25.21
CA ILE A 218 13.32 0.18 26.10
C ILE A 218 14.62 0.86 25.65
N THR A 219 14.87 0.91 24.34
CA THR A 219 16.12 1.46 23.77
C THR A 219 16.10 2.99 23.69
N PHE A 220 15.01 3.58 23.19
CA PHE A 220 14.93 5.02 22.87
C PHE A 220 14.13 5.86 23.89
N GLY A 221 13.38 5.21 24.79
CA GLY A 221 12.46 5.90 25.70
C GLY A 221 11.26 6.49 24.97
N ALA A 222 10.61 7.44 25.63
CA ALA A 222 9.44 8.15 25.09
C ALA A 222 9.73 8.96 23.79
N SER A 223 10.99 9.27 23.50
CA SER A 223 11.40 10.02 22.32
C SER A 223 11.04 9.29 21.00
N ALA A 224 10.92 7.96 21.02
CA ALA A 224 10.50 7.17 19.85
C ALA A 224 9.02 7.39 19.48
N LEU A 225 8.18 7.83 20.39
CA LEU A 225 6.74 8.04 20.13
C LEU A 225 6.47 9.27 19.28
N LEU A 226 7.30 10.30 19.37
CA LEU A 226 7.09 11.55 18.63
C LEU A 226 7.19 11.36 17.10
N PRO A 227 8.19 10.67 16.53
CA PRO A 227 8.23 10.38 15.10
C PRO A 227 7.04 9.54 14.62
N LEU A 228 6.58 8.55 15.41
CA LEU A 228 5.41 7.74 15.08
C LEU A 228 4.13 8.58 15.06
N LEU A 229 3.93 9.43 16.06
CA LEU A 229 2.80 10.37 16.08
C LEU A 229 2.87 11.31 14.88
N LYS A 230 4.06 11.85 14.59
CA LYS A 230 4.28 12.72 13.44
C LYS A 230 3.98 12.02 12.13
N LEU A 231 4.39 10.74 11.98
CA LEU A 231 4.05 9.92 10.82
C LEU A 231 2.52 9.81 10.66
N VAL A 232 1.81 9.44 11.73
CA VAL A 232 0.34 9.31 11.70
C VAL A 232 -0.32 10.62 11.30
N LEU A 233 0.09 11.73 11.90
CA LEU A 233 -0.49 13.05 11.61
C LEU A 233 -0.22 13.48 10.17
N VAL A 234 1.01 13.30 9.67
CA VAL A 234 1.38 13.64 8.28
C VAL A 234 0.60 12.80 7.29
N VAL A 235 0.48 11.49 7.51
CA VAL A 235 -0.27 10.60 6.63
C VAL A 235 -1.76 10.94 6.63
N VAL A 236 -2.37 11.13 7.80
CA VAL A 236 -3.80 11.50 7.88
C VAL A 236 -4.04 12.86 7.22
N PHE A 237 -3.20 13.86 7.48
CA PHE A 237 -3.28 15.16 6.83
C PHE A 237 -3.15 15.04 5.30
N ALA A 238 -2.17 14.27 4.81
CA ALA A 238 -1.97 14.05 3.39
C ALA A 238 -3.20 13.37 2.73
N MET A 239 -3.82 12.41 3.41
CA MET A 239 -5.02 11.73 2.94
C MET A 239 -6.23 12.66 2.88
N VAL A 240 -6.44 13.47 3.91
CA VAL A 240 -7.51 14.49 3.93
C VAL A 240 -7.28 15.50 2.82
N PHE A 241 -6.06 16.01 2.68
CA PHE A 241 -5.69 16.92 1.60
C PHE A 241 -5.94 16.29 0.22
N PHE A 242 -5.53 15.04 0.01
CA PHE A 242 -5.72 14.33 -1.25
C PHE A 242 -7.21 14.20 -1.61
N VAL A 243 -8.06 13.82 -0.63
CA VAL A 243 -9.51 13.69 -0.87
C VAL A 243 -10.14 15.04 -1.24
N PHE A 244 -9.85 16.11 -0.51
CA PHE A 244 -10.53 17.38 -0.73
C PHE A 244 -9.89 18.24 -1.81
N ALA A 245 -8.55 18.27 -1.92
CA ALA A 245 -7.87 19.07 -2.93
C ALA A 245 -7.80 18.34 -4.27
N ILE A 246 -7.28 17.10 -4.33
CA ILE A 246 -7.06 16.39 -5.60
C ILE A 246 -8.35 15.73 -6.08
N LEU A 247 -8.95 14.80 -5.31
CA LEU A 247 -10.19 14.16 -5.72
C LEU A 247 -11.35 15.16 -5.76
N GLY A 248 -11.34 16.18 -4.88
CA GLY A 248 -12.29 17.29 -4.90
C GLY A 248 -12.22 18.11 -6.18
N LEU A 249 -11.00 18.43 -6.67
CA LEU A 249 -10.78 19.11 -7.95
C LEU A 249 -11.27 18.26 -9.12
N VAL A 250 -10.96 16.97 -9.14
CA VAL A 250 -11.43 16.03 -10.17
C VAL A 250 -12.96 15.95 -10.19
N ALA A 251 -13.59 15.85 -9.01
CA ALA A 251 -15.03 15.84 -8.88
C ALA A 251 -15.64 17.16 -9.40
N TRP A 252 -15.05 18.30 -9.05
CA TRP A 252 -15.47 19.62 -9.54
C TRP A 252 -15.37 19.74 -11.06
N MET A 253 -14.28 19.27 -11.67
CA MET A 253 -14.14 19.21 -13.14
C MET A 253 -15.22 18.34 -13.79
N CYS A 254 -15.72 17.31 -13.09
CA CYS A 254 -16.87 16.51 -13.51
C CYS A 254 -18.23 17.16 -13.19
N GLY A 255 -18.26 18.38 -12.64
CA GLY A 255 -19.49 19.07 -12.24
C GLY A 255 -20.21 18.44 -11.06
N ILE A 256 -19.45 17.81 -10.14
CA ILE A 256 -19.94 17.11 -8.94
C ILE A 256 -19.17 17.61 -7.73
N ASN A 257 -19.86 17.68 -6.58
CA ASN A 257 -19.20 17.95 -5.31
C ASN A 257 -18.74 16.62 -4.65
N ILE A 258 -17.48 16.53 -4.25
CA ILE A 258 -16.93 15.34 -3.59
C ILE A 258 -17.71 14.98 -2.30
N MET A 259 -18.26 15.96 -1.61
CA MET A 259 -19.12 15.75 -0.44
C MET A 259 -20.37 14.92 -0.76
N ASN A 260 -20.88 14.99 -1.99
CA ASN A 260 -22.00 14.15 -2.41
C ASN A 260 -21.62 12.68 -2.43
N ILE A 261 -20.42 12.36 -2.92
CA ILE A 261 -19.88 10.97 -2.90
C ILE A 261 -19.72 10.49 -1.47
N ILE A 262 -19.10 11.32 -0.62
CA ILE A 262 -18.90 10.99 0.80
C ILE A 262 -20.25 10.77 1.51
N ARG A 263 -21.25 11.61 1.23
CA ARG A 263 -22.60 11.49 1.80
C ARG A 263 -23.30 10.21 1.34
N ILE A 264 -23.25 9.90 0.04
CA ILE A 264 -23.82 8.67 -0.54
C ILE A 264 -23.20 7.42 0.09
N LEU A 265 -21.87 7.43 0.29
CA LEU A 265 -21.12 6.27 0.75
C LEU A 265 -20.86 6.27 2.26
N LYS A 266 -21.55 7.11 3.06
CA LYS A 266 -21.29 7.26 4.49
C LYS A 266 -21.26 5.93 5.24
N SER A 267 -22.24 5.05 5.00
CA SER A 267 -22.31 3.72 5.65
C SER A 267 -21.21 2.78 5.17
N GLU A 268 -20.87 2.81 3.89
CA GLU A 268 -19.80 2.01 3.29
C GLU A 268 -18.43 2.49 3.77
N LEU A 269 -18.22 3.80 3.91
CA LEU A 269 -16.99 4.36 4.47
C LEU A 269 -16.79 3.93 5.93
N LEU A 270 -17.87 3.93 6.74
CA LEU A 270 -17.81 3.42 8.12
C LEU A 270 -17.51 1.92 8.17
N LEU A 271 -18.08 1.13 7.24
CA LEU A 271 -17.80 -0.30 7.16
C LEU A 271 -16.37 -0.54 6.68
N ALA A 272 -15.92 0.13 5.61
CA ALA A 272 -14.55 0.05 5.10
C ALA A 272 -13.52 0.48 6.14
N PHE A 273 -13.78 1.57 6.88
CA PHE A 273 -12.95 2.02 7.99
C PHE A 273 -12.82 0.93 9.07
N SER A 274 -13.94 0.36 9.53
CA SER A 274 -13.90 -0.63 10.62
C SER A 274 -13.29 -1.96 10.22
N THR A 275 -13.45 -2.38 8.96
CA THR A 275 -12.90 -3.66 8.45
C THR A 275 -11.49 -3.50 7.87
N SER A 276 -11.07 -2.29 7.48
CA SER A 276 -9.90 -2.01 6.64
C SER A 276 -9.91 -2.83 5.34
N SER A 277 -11.10 -3.03 4.76
CA SER A 277 -11.27 -3.76 3.51
C SER A 277 -12.23 -3.02 2.58
N SER A 278 -11.74 -2.63 1.42
CA SER A 278 -12.57 -2.02 0.38
C SER A 278 -13.48 -3.05 -0.28
N GLU A 279 -13.08 -4.32 -0.31
CA GLU A 279 -13.87 -5.41 -0.90
C GLU A 279 -15.20 -5.63 -0.16
N ALA A 280 -15.23 -5.40 1.16
CA ALA A 280 -16.42 -5.56 1.98
C ALA A 280 -17.60 -4.65 1.53
N VAL A 281 -17.31 -3.55 0.85
CA VAL A 281 -18.32 -2.57 0.40
C VAL A 281 -18.60 -2.61 -1.09
N LEU A 282 -17.88 -3.45 -1.85
CA LEU A 282 -17.92 -3.50 -3.32
C LEU A 282 -19.35 -3.59 -3.89
N PRO A 283 -20.18 -4.59 -3.53
CA PRO A 283 -21.49 -4.76 -4.19
C PRO A 283 -22.43 -3.58 -3.93
N VAL A 284 -22.40 -3.04 -2.70
CA VAL A 284 -23.28 -1.93 -2.30
C VAL A 284 -22.81 -0.62 -2.96
N MET A 285 -21.49 -0.41 -3.03
CA MET A 285 -20.91 0.74 -3.70
C MET A 285 -21.27 0.77 -5.18
N MET A 286 -21.16 -0.36 -5.90
CA MET A 286 -21.57 -0.47 -7.30
C MET A 286 -23.03 -0.02 -7.49
N LYS A 287 -23.95 -0.56 -6.67
CA LYS A 287 -25.38 -0.22 -6.72
C LYS A 287 -25.63 1.27 -6.46
N LYS A 288 -24.94 1.86 -5.49
CA LYS A 288 -25.08 3.28 -5.17
C LYS A 288 -24.54 4.17 -6.28
N MET A 289 -23.43 3.80 -6.92
CA MET A 289 -22.89 4.55 -8.05
C MET A 289 -23.77 4.43 -9.30
N GLU A 290 -24.42 3.27 -9.54
CA GLU A 290 -25.45 3.11 -10.57
C GLU A 290 -26.65 4.04 -10.31
N ASN A 291 -27.12 4.12 -9.08
CA ASN A 291 -28.20 5.03 -8.69
C ASN A 291 -27.77 6.50 -8.79
N PHE A 292 -26.48 6.79 -8.57
CA PHE A 292 -25.93 8.14 -8.70
C PHE A 292 -25.66 8.55 -10.17
N GLY A 293 -26.05 7.72 -11.14
CA GLY A 293 -26.07 8.06 -12.57
C GLY A 293 -24.94 7.46 -13.40
N SER A 294 -24.06 6.64 -12.85
CA SER A 294 -23.07 5.88 -13.62
C SER A 294 -23.73 4.63 -14.24
N PRO A 295 -23.55 4.34 -15.54
CA PRO A 295 -24.08 3.12 -16.16
C PRO A 295 -23.55 1.84 -15.49
N LYS A 296 -24.36 0.79 -15.50
CA LYS A 296 -24.03 -0.50 -14.88
C LYS A 296 -22.78 -1.15 -15.49
N ASP A 297 -22.61 -1.08 -16.80
CA ASP A 297 -21.44 -1.60 -17.51
C ASP A 297 -20.14 -0.91 -17.09
N ILE A 298 -20.18 0.39 -16.83
CA ILE A 298 -19.03 1.15 -16.30
C ILE A 298 -18.77 0.79 -14.85
N THR A 299 -19.79 0.78 -13.99
CA THR A 299 -19.59 0.48 -12.56
C THR A 299 -19.09 -0.94 -12.33
N SER A 300 -19.63 -1.92 -13.08
CA SER A 300 -19.24 -3.33 -12.97
C SER A 300 -17.83 -3.61 -13.52
N PHE A 301 -17.28 -2.73 -14.35
CA PHE A 301 -15.93 -2.81 -14.86
C PHE A 301 -14.93 -2.00 -14.02
N VAL A 302 -15.19 -0.70 -13.82
CA VAL A 302 -14.24 0.23 -13.21
C VAL A 302 -13.99 -0.08 -11.73
N ILE A 303 -15.05 -0.39 -10.96
CA ILE A 303 -14.90 -0.60 -9.52
C ILE A 303 -14.05 -1.85 -9.20
N PRO A 304 -14.32 -3.06 -9.75
CA PRO A 304 -13.49 -4.22 -9.47
C PRO A 304 -12.02 -4.04 -9.88
N ILE A 305 -11.75 -3.44 -11.04
CA ILE A 305 -10.38 -3.14 -11.48
C ILE A 305 -9.73 -2.11 -10.56
N GLY A 306 -10.47 -1.10 -10.11
CA GLY A 306 -9.97 -0.10 -9.17
C GLY A 306 -9.48 -0.68 -7.86
N TYR A 307 -10.02 -1.79 -7.39
CA TYR A 307 -9.53 -2.46 -6.17
C TYR A 307 -8.14 -3.07 -6.28
N THR A 308 -7.60 -3.16 -7.48
CA THR A 308 -6.23 -3.61 -7.72
C THR A 308 -5.35 -2.48 -8.26
N PHE A 309 -5.92 -1.60 -9.10
CA PHE A 309 -5.16 -0.59 -9.83
C PHE A 309 -5.25 0.83 -9.26
N ASN A 310 -6.23 1.13 -8.41
CA ASN A 310 -6.48 2.48 -7.90
C ASN A 310 -6.57 2.52 -6.38
N LEU A 311 -5.52 2.08 -5.71
CA LEU A 311 -5.39 2.14 -4.25
C LEU A 311 -4.60 3.38 -3.83
N ASP A 312 -5.13 4.57 -4.17
CA ASP A 312 -4.46 5.86 -4.05
C ASP A 312 -4.03 6.20 -2.62
N GLY A 313 -4.92 5.94 -1.64
CA GLY A 313 -4.60 6.15 -0.23
C GLY A 313 -3.44 5.27 0.25
N SER A 314 -3.38 4.04 -0.26
CA SER A 314 -2.27 3.13 0.05
C SER A 314 -0.97 3.56 -0.63
N ALA A 315 -1.02 4.00 -1.89
CA ALA A 315 0.15 4.48 -2.63
C ALA A 315 0.74 5.76 -2.01
N LEU A 316 -0.13 6.70 -1.63
CA LEU A 316 0.25 7.92 -0.90
C LEU A 316 0.91 7.60 0.45
N TYR A 317 0.33 6.70 1.22
CA TYR A 317 0.93 6.24 2.47
C TYR A 317 2.30 5.60 2.27
N GLN A 318 2.44 4.71 1.29
CA GLN A 318 3.68 3.98 1.03
C GLN A 318 4.83 4.90 0.69
N SER A 319 4.60 5.98 -0.06
CA SER A 319 5.64 6.96 -0.37
C SER A 319 6.10 7.74 0.88
N ILE A 320 5.18 8.14 1.76
CA ILE A 320 5.53 8.78 3.05
C ILE A 320 6.26 7.79 3.95
N ALA A 321 5.80 6.53 4.03
CA ALA A 321 6.37 5.50 4.88
C ALA A 321 7.78 5.08 4.42
N ALA A 322 8.04 5.00 3.12
CA ALA A 322 9.38 4.74 2.59
C ALA A 322 10.36 5.88 2.94
N LEU A 323 9.93 7.13 2.77
CA LEU A 323 10.73 8.29 3.18
C LEU A 323 10.92 8.36 4.70
N PHE A 324 9.91 7.98 5.48
CA PHE A 324 10.03 7.89 6.93
C PHE A 324 11.14 6.91 7.33
N VAL A 325 11.18 5.73 6.71
CA VAL A 325 12.25 4.74 6.96
C VAL A 325 13.60 5.30 6.55
N ALA A 326 13.74 5.89 5.36
CA ALA A 326 14.99 6.49 4.93
C ALA A 326 15.48 7.55 5.94
N GLN A 327 14.61 8.47 6.35
CA GLN A 327 14.92 9.55 7.30
C GLN A 327 15.31 9.01 8.69
N MET A 328 14.65 7.95 9.16
CA MET A 328 14.99 7.28 10.42
C MET A 328 16.46 6.81 10.48
N TYR A 329 16.93 6.27 9.35
CA TYR A 329 18.30 5.78 9.24
C TYR A 329 19.29 6.85 8.76
N GLY A 330 18.87 8.14 8.76
CA GLY A 330 19.72 9.26 8.33
C GLY A 330 20.04 9.25 6.83
N MET A 331 19.25 8.51 6.02
CA MET A 331 19.44 8.41 4.58
C MET A 331 18.68 9.54 3.89
N HIS A 332 19.36 10.27 3.03
CA HIS A 332 18.79 11.36 2.22
C HIS A 332 18.65 10.89 0.78
N LEU A 333 17.42 10.56 0.37
CA LEU A 333 17.17 10.19 -1.00
C LEU A 333 17.34 11.41 -1.92
N THR A 334 18.20 11.29 -2.91
CA THR A 334 18.36 12.25 -4.00
C THR A 334 17.10 12.33 -4.85
N LEU A 335 16.95 13.36 -5.67
CA LEU A 335 15.81 13.48 -6.58
C LEU A 335 15.69 12.24 -7.52
N SER A 336 16.83 11.74 -8.01
CA SER A 336 16.85 10.54 -8.86
C SER A 336 16.33 9.32 -8.13
N GLU A 337 16.73 9.10 -6.87
CA GLU A 337 16.24 7.98 -6.04
C GLU A 337 14.76 8.13 -5.69
N GLN A 338 14.27 9.36 -5.50
CA GLN A 338 12.84 9.61 -5.28
C GLN A 338 12.01 9.35 -6.56
N ILE A 339 12.55 9.60 -7.75
CA ILE A 339 11.93 9.22 -9.02
C ILE A 339 11.90 7.68 -9.14
N VAL A 340 12.97 6.98 -8.79
CA VAL A 340 13.00 5.51 -8.76
C VAL A 340 11.99 4.97 -7.76
N LEU A 341 11.89 5.56 -6.57
CA LEU A 341 10.87 5.23 -5.58
C LEU A 341 9.46 5.40 -6.15
N MET A 342 9.19 6.52 -6.84
CA MET A 342 7.89 6.77 -7.46
C MET A 342 7.56 5.70 -8.51
N LEU A 343 8.49 5.40 -9.42
CA LEU A 343 8.30 4.37 -10.45
C LEU A 343 8.11 2.97 -9.84
N THR A 344 8.87 2.64 -8.81
CA THR A 344 8.72 1.38 -8.08
C THR A 344 7.33 1.27 -7.47
N LEU A 345 6.86 2.32 -6.79
CA LEU A 345 5.52 2.37 -6.20
C LEU A 345 4.41 2.32 -7.25
N MET A 346 4.57 2.98 -8.39
CA MET A 346 3.61 2.90 -9.50
C MET A 346 3.39 1.46 -9.95
N ILE A 347 4.45 0.65 -10.01
CA ILE A 347 4.36 -0.75 -10.43
C ILE A 347 3.88 -1.64 -9.28
N THR A 348 4.50 -1.55 -8.10
CA THR A 348 4.19 -2.44 -6.97
C THR A 348 2.79 -2.24 -6.42
N SER A 349 2.24 -1.02 -6.49
CA SER A 349 0.87 -0.74 -6.07
C SER A 349 -0.20 -1.45 -6.90
N LYS A 350 0.09 -1.84 -8.14
CA LYS A 350 -0.87 -2.52 -9.04
C LYS A 350 -1.10 -3.99 -8.71
N GLY A 351 -0.21 -4.61 -7.95
CA GLY A 351 -0.37 -5.99 -7.47
C GLY A 351 -0.97 -6.10 -6.07
N MET A 352 -1.37 -4.97 -5.49
CA MET A 352 -1.88 -4.94 -4.13
C MET A 352 -3.37 -5.28 -4.11
N ALA A 353 -3.76 -6.28 -3.29
CA ALA A 353 -5.17 -6.55 -3.06
C ALA A 353 -5.76 -5.59 -2.02
N ALA A 354 -7.05 -5.28 -2.16
CA ALA A 354 -7.78 -4.37 -1.26
C ALA A 354 -8.18 -5.04 0.08
N VAL A 355 -7.31 -5.91 0.61
CA VAL A 355 -7.52 -6.63 1.88
C VAL A 355 -6.52 -6.15 2.95
N PRO A 356 -6.87 -6.26 4.25
CA PRO A 356 -6.03 -5.78 5.34
C PRO A 356 -4.62 -6.37 5.31
N GLY A 357 -3.60 -5.52 5.55
CA GLY A 357 -2.21 -5.94 5.72
C GLY A 357 -1.40 -6.11 4.43
N THR A 358 -2.01 -6.11 3.25
CA THR A 358 -1.26 -6.22 1.97
C THR A 358 -0.32 -5.04 1.73
N SER A 359 -0.67 -3.85 2.21
CA SER A 359 0.20 -2.67 2.10
C SER A 359 1.52 -2.83 2.85
N ILE A 360 1.58 -3.59 3.94
CA ILE A 360 2.82 -3.90 4.66
C ILE A 360 3.76 -4.71 3.75
N VAL A 361 3.20 -5.68 3.02
CA VAL A 361 3.94 -6.52 2.08
C VAL A 361 4.51 -5.68 0.95
N VAL A 362 3.68 -4.81 0.35
CA VAL A 362 4.12 -3.92 -0.74
C VAL A 362 5.13 -2.89 -0.25
N LEU A 363 4.95 -2.33 0.95
CA LEU A 363 5.94 -1.43 1.53
C LEU A 363 7.27 -2.14 1.75
N LEU A 364 7.25 -3.38 2.29
CA LEU A 364 8.46 -4.17 2.45
C LEU A 364 9.14 -4.47 1.10
N THR A 365 8.35 -4.78 0.06
CA THR A 365 8.82 -4.92 -1.32
C THR A 365 9.53 -3.66 -1.80
N THR A 366 8.90 -2.51 -1.60
CA THR A 366 9.45 -1.20 -2.00
C THR A 366 10.73 -0.87 -1.25
N LEU A 367 10.77 -1.08 0.07
CA LEU A 367 11.98 -0.88 0.87
C LEU A 367 13.12 -1.78 0.37
N GLY A 368 12.83 -3.06 0.09
CA GLY A 368 13.82 -4.00 -0.45
C GLY A 368 14.32 -3.60 -1.84
N ALA A 369 13.43 -3.15 -2.72
CA ALA A 369 13.78 -2.67 -4.06
C ALA A 369 14.66 -1.42 -4.03
N MET A 370 14.41 -0.53 -3.06
CA MET A 370 15.18 0.71 -2.86
C MET A 370 16.46 0.49 -2.02
N GLY A 371 16.74 -0.72 -1.55
CA GLY A 371 17.84 -1.00 -0.63
C GLY A 371 17.68 -0.37 0.76
N LEU A 372 16.46 0.04 1.13
CA LEU A 372 16.16 0.62 2.43
C LEU A 372 16.03 -0.45 3.51
N PRO A 373 16.41 -0.14 4.76
CA PRO A 373 16.37 -1.12 5.84
C PRO A 373 14.96 -1.60 6.16
N ALA A 374 14.68 -2.87 5.88
CA ALA A 374 13.37 -3.48 6.16
C ALA A 374 12.99 -3.46 7.64
N GLN A 375 13.98 -3.38 8.53
CA GLN A 375 13.80 -3.30 9.98
C GLN A 375 13.06 -2.00 10.40
N GLY A 376 13.16 -0.93 9.60
CA GLY A 376 12.37 0.29 9.82
C GLY A 376 10.86 0.07 9.79
N LEU A 377 10.40 -0.99 9.10
CA LEU A 377 9.00 -1.38 9.08
C LEU A 377 8.46 -1.76 10.47
N ALA A 378 9.32 -2.25 11.36
CA ALA A 378 8.94 -2.68 12.70
C ALA A 378 8.20 -1.58 13.49
N LEU A 379 8.66 -0.33 13.37
CA LEU A 379 8.00 0.82 14.01
C LEU A 379 6.65 1.15 13.35
N ILE A 380 6.62 1.10 12.03
CA ILE A 380 5.42 1.44 11.24
C ILE A 380 4.30 0.44 11.52
N ILE A 381 4.60 -0.86 11.64
CA ILE A 381 3.61 -1.92 11.91
C ILE A 381 2.77 -1.59 13.15
N GLY A 382 3.36 -0.98 14.17
CA GLY A 382 2.65 -0.59 15.40
C GLY A 382 1.48 0.36 15.17
N VAL A 383 1.60 1.26 14.22
CA VAL A 383 0.58 2.28 13.89
C VAL A 383 -0.15 1.99 12.57
N ASP A 384 0.34 1.03 11.78
CA ASP A 384 -0.16 0.74 10.43
C ASP A 384 -1.66 0.45 10.43
N ARG A 385 -2.19 -0.25 11.44
CA ARG A 385 -3.61 -0.59 11.49
C ARG A 385 -4.51 0.63 11.48
N ILE A 386 -4.15 1.69 12.20
CA ILE A 386 -4.90 2.95 12.23
C ILE A 386 -4.83 3.61 10.85
N LEU A 387 -3.64 3.61 10.26
CA LEU A 387 -3.42 4.16 8.93
C LEU A 387 -4.17 3.37 7.85
N ASP A 388 -4.25 2.02 8.00
CA ASP A 388 -4.99 1.14 7.10
C ASP A 388 -6.50 1.48 7.06
N MET A 389 -7.09 1.78 8.20
CA MET A 389 -8.49 2.19 8.29
C MET A 389 -8.76 3.48 7.51
N VAL A 390 -7.87 4.48 7.63
CA VAL A 390 -8.02 5.78 6.93
C VAL A 390 -7.76 5.64 5.44
N ARG A 391 -6.67 4.98 5.04
CA ARG A 391 -6.33 4.80 3.60
C ARG A 391 -7.39 4.00 2.84
N THR A 392 -8.05 3.04 3.51
CA THR A 392 -9.15 2.28 2.92
C THR A 392 -10.32 3.19 2.55
N CYS A 393 -10.67 4.17 3.37
CA CYS A 393 -11.70 5.15 3.03
C CYS A 393 -11.32 5.98 1.79
N VAL A 394 -10.06 6.40 1.70
CA VAL A 394 -9.56 7.15 0.54
C VAL A 394 -9.68 6.30 -0.74
N ASN A 395 -9.27 5.02 -0.67
CA ASN A 395 -9.38 4.09 -1.79
C ASN A 395 -10.85 3.92 -2.26
N VAL A 396 -11.80 3.79 -1.32
CA VAL A 396 -13.23 3.67 -1.63
C VAL A 396 -13.74 4.95 -2.31
N ILE A 397 -13.39 6.14 -1.82
CA ILE A 397 -13.79 7.42 -2.42
C ILE A 397 -13.22 7.57 -3.82
N GLY A 398 -11.93 7.28 -4.01
CA GLY A 398 -11.26 7.34 -5.32
C GLY A 398 -11.90 6.40 -6.35
N ASN A 399 -12.18 5.15 -5.95
CA ASN A 399 -12.83 4.17 -6.81
C ASN A 399 -14.28 4.53 -7.15
N ALA A 400 -15.02 5.13 -6.24
CA ALA A 400 -16.36 5.64 -6.54
C ALA A 400 -16.31 6.80 -7.53
N LEU A 401 -15.41 7.76 -7.32
CA LEU A 401 -15.25 8.91 -8.21
C LEU A 401 -14.85 8.47 -9.62
N SER A 402 -13.99 7.46 -9.76
CA SER A 402 -13.54 6.98 -11.07
C SER A 402 -14.69 6.54 -11.98
N THR A 403 -15.76 5.95 -11.44
CA THR A 403 -16.94 5.57 -12.24
C THR A 403 -17.62 6.76 -12.89
N ILE A 404 -17.63 7.89 -12.19
CA ILE A 404 -18.24 9.12 -12.68
C ILE A 404 -17.35 9.77 -13.74
N VAL A 405 -16.04 9.79 -13.50
CA VAL A 405 -15.05 10.33 -14.44
C VAL A 405 -15.14 9.58 -15.77
N ILE A 406 -15.13 8.25 -15.73
CA ILE A 406 -15.22 7.41 -16.94
C ILE A 406 -16.57 7.59 -17.63
N ALA A 407 -17.69 7.61 -16.86
CA ALA A 407 -19.02 7.86 -17.44
C ALA A 407 -19.13 9.24 -18.10
N LYS A 408 -18.45 10.26 -17.55
CA LYS A 408 -18.35 11.60 -18.16
C LYS A 408 -17.50 11.61 -19.42
N TRP A 409 -16.34 10.94 -19.41
CA TRP A 409 -15.47 10.83 -20.60
C TRP A 409 -16.11 10.07 -21.75
N GLU A 410 -17.11 9.23 -21.44
CA GLU A 410 -17.92 8.50 -22.43
C GLU A 410 -19.25 9.22 -22.78
N ASN A 411 -19.54 10.36 -22.14
CA ASN A 411 -20.79 11.11 -22.30
C ASN A 411 -22.06 10.31 -21.99
N VAL A 412 -21.98 9.36 -21.05
CA VAL A 412 -23.09 8.47 -20.66
C VAL A 412 -23.53 8.64 -19.19
N TYR A 413 -22.99 9.64 -18.49
CA TYR A 413 -23.39 9.94 -17.13
C TYR A 413 -24.77 10.58 -17.06
N ASP A 414 -25.71 9.95 -16.34
CA ASP A 414 -27.07 10.46 -16.13
C ASP A 414 -27.12 11.45 -14.94
N LYS A 415 -27.00 12.73 -15.26
CA LYS A 415 -27.02 13.80 -14.25
C LYS A 415 -28.39 13.94 -13.58
N ALA A 416 -29.50 13.69 -14.31
CA ALA A 416 -30.86 13.85 -13.77
C ALA A 416 -31.11 12.78 -12.69
N LYS A 417 -30.80 11.50 -13.01
CA LYS A 417 -30.88 10.38 -12.09
C LYS A 417 -30.02 10.61 -10.83
N GLY A 418 -28.80 11.12 -11.03
CA GLY A 418 -27.89 11.43 -9.91
C GLY A 418 -28.44 12.50 -8.97
N GLN A 419 -29.08 13.54 -9.51
CA GLN A 419 -29.69 14.60 -8.70
C GLN A 419 -30.95 14.11 -7.95
N GLU A 420 -31.75 13.27 -8.58
CA GLU A 420 -32.91 12.65 -7.94
C GLU A 420 -32.49 11.75 -6.77
N TYR A 421 -31.47 10.92 -6.98
CA TYR A 421 -30.91 10.06 -5.93
C TYR A 421 -30.38 10.87 -4.74
N LEU A 422 -29.71 12.00 -4.98
CA LEU A 422 -29.23 12.87 -3.89
C LEU A 422 -30.37 13.49 -3.05
N LYS A 423 -31.54 13.70 -3.64
CA LYS A 423 -32.70 14.21 -2.91
C LYS A 423 -33.38 13.14 -2.07
N SER A 424 -33.17 11.86 -2.42
CA SER A 424 -33.80 10.73 -1.73
C SER A 424 -33.02 10.25 -0.49
N ILE A 425 -31.78 10.73 -0.27
CA ILE A 425 -30.87 10.38 0.84
C ILE A 425 -30.59 11.61 1.70
#